data_202a2b19cf66435f45b87f0375c6cea7
#
_entry.id   202a2b19cf66435f45b87f0375c6cea7
#
_cell.length_a   1.000
_cell.length_b   1.000
_cell.length_c   1.000
_cell.angle_alpha   90.00
_cell.angle_beta   90.00
_cell.angle_gamma   90.00
#
_symmetry.space_group_name_H-M   'P 1'
#
loop_
_entity.id
_entity.type
_entity.pdbx_description
1 polymer ?
#
loop_
_entity_poly.entity_id
_entity_poly.type
_entity_poly.pdbx_seq_one_letter_code
_entity_poly.pdbx_strand_id
1 'polypeptide(L)'
;MFRNLAVIWKGAAGRKLNSLEVHDIMCYIGECVVVGGVRRTSLISLSNHSDERMRHAKMGNWHTENPQRSLANNSICFTDKPDMGAFMREWVSIYESRSGERGVFNREACKRMAPERRDTDHDFGCN
;
A
#
# COMPACT_ATOMS: atom_id res chain seq x y z
N MET A 1 -8.28 8.18 16.29
CA MET A 1 -7.76 8.86 15.09
C MET A 1 -6.88 10.06 15.42
N PHE A 2 -7.40 11.24 15.82
CA PHE A 2 -6.62 12.50 15.94
C PHE A 2 -5.37 12.40 16.82
N ARG A 3 -5.42 11.66 17.92
CA ARG A 3 -4.23 11.42 18.76
C ARG A 3 -3.09 10.74 17.99
N ASN A 4 -3.41 9.71 17.21
CA ASN A 4 -2.42 8.96 16.43
C ASN A 4 -1.86 9.81 15.28
N LEU A 5 -2.71 10.60 14.60
CA LEU A 5 -2.26 11.54 13.58
C LEU A 5 -1.32 12.59 14.15
N ALA A 6 -1.64 13.13 15.33
CA ALA A 6 -0.78 14.12 16.00
C ALA A 6 0.59 13.54 16.37
N VAL A 7 0.67 12.26 16.76
CA VAL A 7 1.95 11.58 17.04
C VAL A 7 2.80 11.49 15.77
N ILE A 8 2.21 11.07 14.64
CA ILE A 8 2.93 10.97 13.36
C ILE A 8 3.44 12.35 12.92
N TRP A 9 2.58 13.37 12.95
CA TRP A 9 2.98 14.73 12.52
C TRP A 9 4.06 15.34 13.41
N LYS A 10 3.98 15.16 14.72
CA LYS A 10 5.02 15.62 15.65
C LYS A 10 6.35 14.91 15.39
N GLY A 11 6.32 13.60 15.13
CA GLY A 11 7.51 12.82 14.78
C GLY A 11 8.13 13.21 13.42
N ALA A 12 7.33 13.78 12.52
CA ALA A 12 7.78 14.25 11.21
C ALA A 12 8.13 15.75 11.18
N ALA A 13 8.11 16.44 12.33
CA ALA A 13 8.39 17.87 12.38
C ALA A 13 9.76 18.20 11.76
N GLY A 14 9.80 19.17 10.84
CA GLY A 14 11.00 19.59 10.13
C GLY A 14 11.41 18.73 8.92
N ARG A 15 10.65 17.70 8.56
CA ARG A 15 10.88 16.87 7.37
C ARG A 15 9.59 16.51 6.64
N LYS A 16 9.70 15.98 5.43
CA LYS A 16 8.54 15.40 4.73
C LYS A 16 8.15 14.06 5.39
N LEU A 17 6.85 13.75 5.32
CA LEU A 17 6.34 12.43 5.66
C LEU A 17 6.94 11.38 4.70
N ASN A 18 7.27 10.21 5.23
CA ASN A 18 7.64 9.06 4.41
C ASN A 18 6.39 8.27 3.96
N SER A 19 6.57 7.33 3.04
CA SER A 19 5.48 6.53 2.46
C SER A 19 4.67 5.77 3.50
N LEU A 20 5.33 5.18 4.49
CA LEU A 20 4.68 4.40 5.53
C LEU A 20 3.89 5.29 6.49
N GLU A 21 4.38 6.47 6.83
CA GLU A 21 3.65 7.44 7.64
C GLU A 21 2.38 7.92 6.94
N VAL A 22 2.47 8.18 5.62
CA VAL A 22 1.28 8.53 4.82
C VAL A 22 0.29 7.37 4.78
N HIS A 23 0.77 6.14 4.57
CA HIS A 23 -0.05 4.93 4.61
C HIS A 23 -0.79 4.79 5.95
N ASP A 24 -0.09 4.93 7.07
CA ASP A 24 -0.68 4.82 8.40
C ASP A 24 -1.71 5.93 8.66
N ILE A 25 -1.46 7.17 8.20
CA ILE A 25 -2.44 8.27 8.26
C ILE A 25 -3.73 7.88 7.52
N MET A 26 -3.61 7.36 6.29
CA MET A 26 -4.77 6.93 5.50
C MET A 26 -5.53 5.77 6.16
N CYS A 27 -4.82 4.84 6.78
CA CYS A 27 -5.43 3.76 7.55
C CYS A 27 -6.22 4.31 8.75
N TYR A 28 -5.67 5.25 9.52
CA TYR A 28 -6.40 5.88 10.63
C TYR A 28 -7.63 6.68 10.17
N ILE A 29 -7.57 7.31 9.00
CA ILE A 29 -8.75 7.96 8.42
C ILE A 29 -9.79 6.91 8.04
N GLY A 30 -9.37 5.81 7.40
CA GLY A 30 -10.24 4.70 7.04
C GLY A 30 -10.93 4.04 8.24
N GLU A 31 -10.26 3.99 9.39
CA GLU A 31 -10.82 3.45 10.64
C GLU A 31 -12.07 4.21 11.10
N CYS A 32 -12.17 5.50 10.77
CA CYS A 32 -13.33 6.31 11.16
C CYS A 32 -14.63 5.93 10.43
N VAL A 33 -14.53 5.19 9.35
CA VAL A 33 -15.69 4.80 8.51
C VAL A 33 -16.10 3.34 8.80
N VAL A 34 -15.96 2.93 10.05
CA VAL A 34 -16.48 1.65 10.55
C VAL A 34 -17.80 1.91 11.27
N VAL A 35 -18.88 1.37 10.74
CA VAL A 35 -20.25 1.53 11.31
C VAL A 35 -20.85 0.16 11.58
N GLY A 36 -21.33 -0.04 12.82
CA GLY A 36 -21.95 -1.30 13.22
C GLY A 36 -21.01 -2.51 13.17
N GLY A 37 -19.69 -2.29 13.40
CA GLY A 37 -18.66 -3.32 13.29
C GLY A 37 -18.28 -3.71 11.86
N VAL A 38 -18.86 -3.06 10.85
CA VAL A 38 -18.58 -3.31 9.44
C VAL A 38 -17.78 -2.17 8.83
N ARG A 39 -16.66 -2.52 8.20
CA ARG A 39 -15.84 -1.57 7.44
C ARG A 39 -16.59 -1.09 6.20
N ARG A 40 -16.71 0.23 6.03
CA ARG A 40 -17.37 0.89 4.90
C ARG A 40 -16.40 1.60 3.95
N THR A 41 -15.10 1.42 4.15
CA THR A 41 -14.04 1.95 3.29
C THR A 41 -13.26 0.82 2.64
N SER A 42 -12.78 1.07 1.42
CA SER A 42 -11.80 0.24 0.74
C SER A 42 -10.55 1.07 0.52
N LEU A 43 -9.40 0.54 0.93
CA LEU A 43 -8.11 1.21 0.78
C LEU A 43 -7.14 0.25 0.12
N ILE A 44 -6.60 0.66 -1.01
CA ILE A 44 -5.54 -0.06 -1.71
C ILE A 44 -4.33 0.86 -1.79
N SER A 45 -3.20 0.40 -1.29
CA SER A 45 -1.93 1.11 -1.33
C SER A 45 -1.04 0.52 -2.41
N LEU A 46 -0.74 1.31 -3.43
CA LEU A 46 0.22 0.96 -4.48
C LEU A 46 1.56 1.61 -4.17
N SER A 47 2.59 0.81 -4.01
CA SER A 47 3.94 1.28 -3.69
C SER A 47 4.96 0.82 -4.73
N ASN A 48 6.02 1.61 -4.90
CA ASN A 48 7.11 1.25 -5.80
C ASN A 48 7.87 0.02 -5.27
N HIS A 49 8.47 -0.76 -6.16
CA HIS A 49 9.30 -1.91 -5.83
C HIS A 49 10.54 -1.55 -4.98
N SER A 50 11.03 -0.31 -5.08
CA SER A 50 12.16 0.20 -4.30
C SER A 50 11.77 0.69 -2.89
N ASP A 51 10.48 0.71 -2.56
CA ASP A 51 10.01 1.17 -1.26
C ASP A 51 10.08 0.04 -0.22
N GLU A 52 11.23 -0.07 0.43
CA GLU A 52 11.49 -1.06 1.47
C GLU A 52 10.56 -0.91 2.68
N ARG A 53 10.16 0.32 3.04
CA ARG A 53 9.25 0.56 4.16
C ARG A 53 7.89 -0.07 3.90
N MET A 54 7.38 0.14 2.69
CA MET A 54 6.10 -0.45 2.28
C MET A 54 6.19 -1.97 2.07
N ARG A 55 7.35 -2.49 1.65
CA ARG A 55 7.58 -3.95 1.57
C ARG A 55 7.43 -4.62 2.92
N HIS A 56 7.93 -4.00 3.98
CA HIS A 56 7.91 -4.55 5.32
C HIS A 56 6.74 -4.07 6.19
N ALA A 57 5.82 -3.29 5.63
CA ALA A 57 4.73 -2.66 6.38
C ALA A 57 3.86 -3.66 7.17
N LYS A 58 3.71 -4.88 6.65
CA LYS A 58 2.92 -5.96 7.25
C LYS A 58 3.76 -7.23 7.45
N MET A 59 4.97 -7.07 7.95
CA MET A 59 5.82 -8.17 8.41
C MET A 59 5.88 -8.24 9.94
N GLY A 60 6.18 -9.42 10.47
CA GLY A 60 6.31 -9.63 11.91
C GLY A 60 5.00 -9.43 12.67
N ASN A 61 5.06 -8.80 13.82
CA ASN A 61 3.91 -8.58 14.72
C ASN A 61 3.08 -7.34 14.39
N TRP A 62 3.04 -6.93 13.13
CA TRP A 62 2.36 -5.71 12.69
C TRP A 62 0.88 -5.64 13.15
N HIS A 63 0.19 -6.78 13.21
CA HIS A 63 -1.22 -6.86 13.63
C HIS A 63 -1.44 -6.45 15.10
N THR A 64 -0.41 -6.55 15.93
CA THR A 64 -0.44 -6.08 17.33
C THR A 64 0.09 -4.66 17.47
N GLU A 65 1.19 -4.36 16.76
CA GLU A 65 1.88 -3.06 16.87
C GLU A 65 1.20 -1.97 16.03
N ASN A 66 0.66 -2.35 14.88
CA ASN A 66 0.07 -1.42 13.90
C ASN A 66 -1.24 -1.98 13.32
N PRO A 67 -2.26 -2.27 14.16
CA PRO A 67 -3.49 -2.94 13.74
C PRO A 67 -4.28 -2.15 12.69
N GLN A 68 -4.14 -0.82 12.61
CA GLN A 68 -4.77 0.01 11.59
C GLN A 68 -4.39 -0.40 10.16
N ARG A 69 -3.21 -1.02 9.95
CA ARG A 69 -2.77 -1.48 8.62
C ARG A 69 -3.62 -2.60 8.06
N SER A 70 -4.45 -3.25 8.88
CA SER A 70 -5.45 -4.23 8.41
C SER A 70 -6.52 -3.61 7.50
N LEU A 71 -6.68 -2.28 7.53
CA LEU A 71 -7.65 -1.55 6.72
C LEU A 71 -7.22 -1.35 5.27
N ALA A 72 -5.93 -1.53 4.95
CA ALA A 72 -5.40 -1.39 3.60
C ALA A 72 -4.99 -2.74 3.01
N ASN A 73 -5.26 -2.94 1.72
CA ASN A 73 -4.58 -3.95 0.91
C ASN A 73 -3.36 -3.31 0.28
N ASN A 74 -2.19 -3.91 0.48
CA ASN A 74 -0.94 -3.37 -0.05
C ASN A 74 -0.54 -4.13 -1.31
N SER A 75 -0.12 -3.41 -2.35
CA SER A 75 0.37 -3.99 -3.59
C SER A 75 1.63 -3.28 -4.06
N ILE A 76 2.56 -4.04 -4.60
CA ILE A 76 3.67 -3.49 -5.39
C ILE A 76 3.14 -3.06 -6.75
N CYS A 77 3.54 -1.89 -7.21
CA CYS A 77 3.20 -1.39 -8.53
C CYS A 77 4.44 -1.40 -9.44
N PHE A 78 4.39 -2.21 -10.49
CA PHE A 78 5.36 -2.14 -11.56
C PHE A 78 4.85 -1.20 -12.65
N THR A 79 5.64 -0.20 -13.01
CA THR A 79 5.36 0.74 -14.10
C THR A 79 5.84 0.20 -15.45
N ASP A 80 6.80 -0.71 -15.41
CA ASP A 80 7.38 -1.38 -16.56
C ASP A 80 7.43 -2.90 -16.31
N LYS A 81 7.86 -3.66 -17.30
CA LYS A 81 8.15 -5.08 -17.09
C LYS A 81 9.34 -5.21 -16.13
N PRO A 82 9.16 -5.78 -14.94
CA PRO A 82 10.27 -5.95 -14.00
C PRO A 82 11.32 -6.91 -14.56
N ASP A 83 12.58 -6.69 -14.21
CA ASP A 83 13.60 -7.72 -14.39
C ASP A 83 13.30 -8.94 -13.50
N MET A 84 13.78 -10.10 -13.90
CA MET A 84 13.51 -11.35 -13.19
C MET A 84 14.02 -11.31 -11.74
N GLY A 85 15.17 -10.69 -11.49
CA GLY A 85 15.74 -10.59 -10.15
C GLY A 85 14.88 -9.74 -9.22
N ALA A 86 14.39 -8.58 -9.70
CA ALA A 86 13.48 -7.73 -8.94
C ALA A 86 12.17 -8.46 -8.63
N PHE A 87 11.60 -9.14 -9.63
CA PHE A 87 10.37 -9.92 -9.45
C PHE A 87 10.56 -11.05 -8.43
N MET A 88 11.65 -11.82 -8.51
CA MET A 88 11.90 -12.92 -7.59
C MET A 88 12.15 -12.45 -6.16
N ARG A 89 12.86 -11.33 -5.96
CA ARG A 89 13.01 -10.74 -4.62
C ARG A 89 11.67 -10.39 -3.99
N GLU A 90 10.76 -9.83 -4.78
CA GLU A 90 9.42 -9.51 -4.30
C GLU A 90 8.63 -10.78 -3.97
N TRP A 91 8.71 -11.79 -4.83
CA TRP A 91 8.06 -13.07 -4.60
C TRP A 91 8.53 -13.75 -3.31
N VAL A 92 9.83 -13.77 -3.07
CA VAL A 92 10.42 -14.30 -1.82
C VAL A 92 9.93 -13.50 -0.62
N SER A 93 9.90 -12.17 -0.71
CA SER A 93 9.39 -11.31 0.35
C SER A 93 7.92 -11.61 0.70
N ILE A 94 7.07 -11.82 -0.31
CA ILE A 94 5.67 -12.21 -0.12
C ILE A 94 5.58 -13.57 0.59
N TYR A 95 6.38 -14.54 0.17
CA TYR A 95 6.44 -15.86 0.77
C TYR A 95 6.88 -15.80 2.24
N GLU A 96 7.94 -15.06 2.54
CA GLU A 96 8.49 -14.92 3.89
C GLU A 96 7.56 -14.16 4.85
N SER A 97 6.78 -13.21 4.33
CA SER A 97 5.82 -12.44 5.13
C SER A 97 4.74 -13.30 5.76
N ARG A 98 4.40 -14.43 5.14
CA ARG A 98 3.31 -15.35 5.52
C ARG A 98 1.94 -14.66 5.68
N SER A 99 1.82 -13.42 5.25
CA SER A 99 0.58 -12.63 5.34
C SER A 99 -0.26 -12.68 4.06
N GLY A 100 0.30 -13.23 2.96
CA GLY A 100 -0.31 -13.15 1.63
C GLY A 100 -0.26 -11.76 1.00
N GLU A 101 0.39 -10.82 1.63
CA GLU A 101 0.65 -9.48 1.14
C GLU A 101 2.16 -9.31 0.82
N ARG A 102 2.47 -8.54 -0.12
CA ARG A 102 1.64 -7.58 -0.87
C ARG A 102 1.25 -8.17 -2.23
N GLY A 103 0.10 -7.72 -2.80
CA GLY A 103 -0.29 -8.07 -4.16
C GLY A 103 0.67 -7.50 -5.22
N VAL A 104 0.58 -7.99 -6.44
CA VAL A 104 1.37 -7.51 -7.58
C VAL A 104 0.44 -6.83 -8.58
N PHE A 105 0.71 -5.57 -8.88
CA PHE A 105 -0.02 -4.77 -9.86
C PHE A 105 0.94 -4.29 -10.96
N ASN A 106 0.57 -4.49 -12.22
CA ASN A 106 1.35 -4.02 -13.37
C ASN A 106 0.58 -2.93 -14.12
N ARG A 107 0.98 -1.68 -13.92
CA ARG A 107 0.35 -0.50 -14.52
C ARG A 107 0.50 -0.45 -16.03
N GLU A 108 1.65 -0.86 -16.54
CA GLU A 108 1.90 -0.92 -17.97
C GLU A 108 0.99 -1.96 -18.68
N ALA A 109 0.79 -3.11 -18.06
CA ALA A 109 -0.14 -4.11 -18.58
C ALA A 109 -1.58 -3.57 -18.62
N CYS A 110 -2.00 -2.80 -17.63
CA CYS A 110 -3.31 -2.14 -17.62
C CYS A 110 -3.45 -1.15 -18.79
N LYS A 111 -2.42 -0.35 -19.08
CA LYS A 111 -2.42 0.57 -20.22
C LYS A 111 -2.55 -0.17 -21.56
N ARG A 112 -1.76 -1.23 -21.76
CA ARG A 112 -1.78 -2.03 -23.00
C ARG A 112 -3.09 -2.78 -23.22
N MET A 113 -3.75 -3.19 -22.15
CA MET A 113 -5.00 -3.96 -22.21
C MET A 113 -6.25 -3.08 -22.13
N ALA A 114 -6.07 -1.76 -22.04
CA ALA A 114 -7.19 -0.84 -21.99
C ALA A 114 -7.95 -0.86 -23.33
N PRO A 115 -9.30 -0.89 -23.31
CA PRO A 115 -10.08 -0.79 -24.55
C PRO A 115 -9.89 0.58 -25.21
N GLU A 116 -10.00 0.63 -26.54
CA GLU A 116 -9.78 1.84 -27.36
C GLU A 116 -10.56 3.08 -26.89
N ARG A 117 -11.74 2.88 -26.33
CA ARG A 117 -12.59 3.96 -25.80
C ARG A 117 -12.03 4.62 -24.52
N ARG A 118 -10.99 4.07 -23.92
CA ARG A 118 -10.46 4.53 -22.64
C ARG A 118 -9.18 5.32 -22.88
N ASP A 119 -9.14 6.50 -22.32
CA ASP A 119 -7.91 7.28 -22.29
C ASP A 119 -6.85 6.52 -21.48
N THR A 120 -5.63 6.45 -22.00
CA THR A 120 -4.48 5.78 -21.38
C THR A 120 -3.40 6.76 -20.90
N ASP A 121 -3.65 8.07 -21.10
CA ASP A 121 -2.70 9.13 -20.68
C ASP A 121 -2.85 9.49 -19.20
N HIS A 122 -3.01 8.47 -18.37
CA HIS A 122 -3.06 8.61 -16.91
C HIS A 122 -2.52 7.35 -16.24
N ASP A 123 -2.26 7.47 -14.94
CA ASP A 123 -1.82 6.35 -14.13
C ASP A 123 -3.01 5.49 -13.68
N PHE A 124 -3.04 4.25 -14.15
CA PHE A 124 -4.03 3.28 -13.67
C PHE A 124 -3.76 2.88 -12.22
N GLY A 125 -4.83 2.74 -11.45
CA GLY A 125 -4.84 2.17 -10.11
C GLY A 125 -5.77 0.96 -10.03
N CYS A 126 -5.75 0.28 -8.89
CA CYS A 126 -6.74 -0.76 -8.57
C CYS A 126 -8.05 -0.10 -8.12
N ASN A 127 -9.15 -0.77 -8.41
CA ASN A 127 -10.47 -0.38 -7.90
C ASN A 127 -10.98 -1.47 -6.96
#